data_32038c12e03b1b2a58cbafc49bc8e8f2
#
_entry.id   32038c12e03b1b2a58cbafc49bc8e8f2
#
_cell.length_a   1.000
_cell.length_b   1.000
_cell.length_c   1.000
_cell.angle_alpha   90.00
_cell.angle_beta   90.00
_cell.angle_gamma   90.00
#
_symmetry.space_group_name_H-M   'P 1'
#
loop_
_entity.id
_entity.type
_entity.pdbx_description
1 polymer ?
#
loop_
_entity_poly.entity_id
_entity_poly.type
_entity_poly.pdbx_seq_one_letter_code
_entity_poly.pdbx_strand_id
1 'polypeptide(L)'
;KKLKLPSNTFRKNNYLIYKEKKILDKDSSFTEKMNNICQAWINDDGSPFDMVIAKDGEIIFHNAFGDDEFGKFTINTPTEIASITKLITGVLFAQFVDQGLIGIDDPVGKYLPDFQIRGPQAVTMRHLFTHTGGFYGHGLFGGVHNHWLDNTLSYIIREDTVGTEYRYNGTGYDLAGKVMEIITGKSVFRLFHEYLYEPLGMKNTYHEWALGYSVHTTAYDLAILAQMLLQEGKYGGKKYFSKETFQKLLPLNLKDLYPDLRYKNSWD
;
A
#
# COMPACT_ATOMS: atom_id res chain seq x y z
N LYS A 1 -12.47 -9.59 18.30
CA LYS A 1 -12.09 -8.20 18.67
C LYS A 1 -12.38 -7.31 17.47
N LYS A 2 -12.94 -6.11 17.68
CA LYS A 2 -13.20 -5.16 16.57
C LYS A 2 -11.97 -4.31 16.31
N LEU A 3 -11.63 -4.07 15.03
CA LEU A 3 -10.63 -3.09 14.64
C LEU A 3 -11.08 -1.70 15.12
N LYS A 4 -10.18 -0.96 15.74
CA LYS A 4 -10.46 0.39 16.26
C LYS A 4 -10.01 1.43 15.23
N LEU A 5 -10.76 2.50 15.13
CA LEU A 5 -10.36 3.68 14.34
C LEU A 5 -9.05 4.29 14.88
N PRO A 6 -8.30 5.01 14.02
CA PRO A 6 -7.11 5.74 14.44
C PRO A 6 -7.40 6.65 15.65
N SER A 7 -6.57 6.54 16.67
CA SER A 7 -6.76 7.29 17.92
C SER A 7 -6.21 8.73 17.79
N ASN A 8 -6.89 9.68 18.42
CA ASN A 8 -6.39 11.06 18.50
C ASN A 8 -5.10 11.11 19.32
N THR A 9 -4.17 11.94 18.87
CA THR A 9 -2.95 12.30 19.61
C THR A 9 -3.01 13.80 19.93
N PHE A 10 -2.66 14.16 21.17
CA PHE A 10 -2.72 15.56 21.63
C PHE A 10 -1.55 16.44 21.14
N ARG A 11 -0.77 16.01 20.17
CA ARG A 11 0.33 16.81 19.62
C ARG A 11 -0.14 17.67 18.45
N LYS A 12 0.42 18.90 18.38
CA LYS A 12 0.18 19.89 17.31
C LYS A 12 0.20 19.27 15.92
N ASN A 13 -0.70 19.77 15.09
CA ASN A 13 -0.94 19.41 13.70
C ASN A 13 0.33 19.11 12.91
N ASN A 14 0.46 17.86 12.53
CA ASN A 14 1.52 17.37 11.63
C ASN A 14 0.92 17.10 10.24
N TYR A 15 0.11 18.03 9.76
CA TYR A 15 -0.43 17.98 8.41
C TYR A 15 0.64 18.38 7.40
N LEU A 16 0.52 17.82 6.21
CA LEU A 16 1.17 18.36 5.04
C LEU A 16 0.47 19.67 4.66
N ILE A 17 1.19 20.79 4.60
CA ILE A 17 0.65 22.11 4.35
C ILE A 17 1.27 22.73 3.10
N TYR A 18 0.50 23.55 2.39
CA TYR A 18 1.05 24.36 1.32
C TYR A 18 1.86 25.52 1.91
N LYS A 19 3.04 25.73 1.35
CA LYS A 19 3.87 26.89 1.69
C LYS A 19 3.13 28.18 1.35
N GLU A 20 3.13 29.15 2.25
CA GLU A 20 2.45 30.43 2.00
C GLU A 20 3.02 31.13 0.76
N LYS A 21 2.13 31.69 -0.07
CA LYS A 21 2.45 32.36 -1.34
C LYS A 21 3.58 33.39 -1.26
N LYS A 22 3.74 34.09 -0.11
CA LYS A 22 4.79 35.08 0.14
C LYS A 22 6.22 34.51 0.15
N ILE A 23 6.37 33.22 0.38
CA ILE A 23 7.68 32.54 0.39
C ILE A 23 7.97 31.95 -0.99
N LEU A 24 6.92 31.64 -1.78
CA LEU A 24 7.05 31.14 -3.16
C LEU A 24 7.70 32.16 -4.11
N ASP A 25 7.53 33.47 -3.87
CA ASP A 25 8.15 34.53 -4.69
C ASP A 25 9.70 34.54 -4.60
N LYS A 26 10.29 33.98 -3.54
CA LYS A 26 11.76 33.83 -3.42
C LYS A 26 12.30 32.59 -4.13
N ASP A 27 11.44 31.61 -4.44
CA ASP A 27 11.79 30.35 -5.13
C ASP A 27 11.19 30.24 -6.54
N SER A 28 10.89 31.37 -7.20
CA SER A 28 10.35 31.40 -8.57
C SER A 28 11.22 30.57 -9.54
N SER A 29 12.55 30.62 -9.38
CA SER A 29 13.49 29.86 -10.19
C SER A 29 13.36 28.33 -9.99
N PHE A 30 13.06 27.84 -8.77
CA PHE A 30 12.84 26.43 -8.51
C PHE A 30 11.55 25.93 -9.16
N THR A 31 10.44 26.64 -8.94
CA THR A 31 9.13 26.31 -9.52
C THR A 31 9.19 26.33 -11.05
N GLU A 32 9.82 27.34 -11.64
CA GLU A 32 10.03 27.46 -13.08
C GLU A 32 10.87 26.30 -13.62
N LYS A 33 11.98 25.99 -12.96
CA LYS A 33 12.85 24.85 -13.33
C LYS A 33 12.09 23.52 -13.28
N MET A 34 11.29 23.27 -12.23
CA MET A 34 10.49 22.07 -12.12
C MET A 34 9.43 21.98 -13.22
N ASN A 35 8.72 23.07 -13.50
CA ASN A 35 7.76 23.12 -14.60
C ASN A 35 8.43 22.83 -15.95
N ASN A 36 9.59 23.39 -16.22
CA ASN A 36 10.33 23.15 -17.46
C ASN A 36 10.76 21.69 -17.60
N ILE A 37 11.25 21.06 -16.53
CA ILE A 37 11.62 19.63 -16.53
C ILE A 37 10.38 18.76 -16.80
N CYS A 38 9.28 19.02 -16.11
CA CYS A 38 8.04 18.24 -16.27
C CYS A 38 7.42 18.44 -17.67
N GLN A 39 7.47 19.67 -18.20
CA GLN A 39 6.98 19.95 -19.54
C GLN A 39 7.87 19.32 -20.62
N ALA A 40 9.17 19.22 -20.40
CA ALA A 40 10.07 18.52 -21.32
C ALA A 40 9.72 17.03 -21.43
N TRP A 41 9.33 16.37 -20.31
CA TRP A 41 8.84 15.00 -20.33
C TRP A 41 7.59 14.85 -21.22
N ILE A 42 6.60 15.74 -21.08
CA ILE A 42 5.40 15.73 -21.91
C ILE A 42 5.72 15.98 -23.38
N ASN A 43 6.65 16.91 -23.68
CA ASN A 43 7.05 17.22 -25.04
C ASN A 43 7.81 16.07 -25.72
N ASP A 44 8.39 15.16 -24.94
CA ASP A 44 9.09 13.94 -25.40
C ASP A 44 8.17 12.71 -25.35
N ASP A 45 6.88 12.88 -25.65
CA ASP A 45 5.83 11.86 -25.65
C ASP A 45 5.66 11.12 -24.29
N GLY A 46 6.03 11.76 -23.20
CA GLY A 46 5.80 11.23 -21.85
C GLY A 46 4.33 11.19 -21.47
N SER A 47 3.92 10.17 -20.70
CA SER A 47 2.55 10.06 -20.19
C SER A 47 2.21 11.23 -19.26
N PRO A 48 0.92 11.65 -19.21
CA PRO A 48 0.46 12.68 -18.27
C PRO A 48 0.66 12.24 -16.82
N PHE A 49 0.92 13.19 -15.94
CA PHE A 49 1.14 12.93 -14.51
C PHE A 49 0.91 14.17 -13.65
N ASP A 50 0.74 13.95 -12.36
CA ASP A 50 0.84 14.97 -11.32
C ASP A 50 2.09 14.73 -10.45
N MET A 51 2.63 15.80 -9.87
CA MET A 51 3.82 15.76 -9.03
C MET A 51 3.64 16.63 -7.79
N VAL A 52 3.99 16.07 -6.64
CA VAL A 52 4.13 16.79 -5.37
C VAL A 52 5.56 16.69 -4.88
N ILE A 53 6.14 17.82 -4.48
CA ILE A 53 7.40 17.87 -3.72
C ILE A 53 7.11 18.54 -2.40
N ALA A 54 7.44 17.87 -1.31
CA ALA A 54 7.32 18.41 0.04
C ALA A 54 8.66 18.31 0.78
N LYS A 55 8.92 19.29 1.62
CA LYS A 55 10.09 19.34 2.49
C LYS A 55 9.68 19.84 3.87
N ASP A 56 10.12 19.14 4.91
CA ASP A 56 9.85 19.52 6.31
C ASP A 56 8.35 19.70 6.64
N GLY A 57 7.48 18.91 5.97
CA GLY A 57 6.01 19.01 6.11
C GLY A 57 5.36 20.11 5.26
N GLU A 58 6.12 20.87 4.47
CA GLU A 58 5.60 21.88 3.56
C GLU A 58 5.65 21.44 2.11
N ILE A 59 4.53 21.59 1.39
CA ILE A 59 4.49 21.40 -0.07
C ILE A 59 5.12 22.60 -0.73
N ILE A 60 6.22 22.37 -1.43
CA ILE A 60 6.99 23.39 -2.15
C ILE A 60 6.75 23.36 -3.67
N PHE A 61 6.18 22.27 -4.19
CA PHE A 61 5.75 22.14 -5.58
C PHE A 61 4.56 21.20 -5.67
N HIS A 62 3.54 21.58 -6.44
CA HIS A 62 2.42 20.70 -6.78
C HIS A 62 1.81 21.18 -8.09
N ASN A 63 1.93 20.36 -9.14
CA ASN A 63 1.37 20.66 -10.45
C ASN A 63 1.09 19.36 -11.24
N ALA A 64 0.26 19.49 -12.28
CA ALA A 64 -0.09 18.41 -13.20
C ALA A 64 0.26 18.79 -14.64
N PHE A 65 0.58 17.80 -15.47
CA PHE A 65 1.10 17.99 -16.81
C PHE A 65 0.49 17.00 -17.79
N GLY A 66 0.25 17.46 -19.03
CA GLY A 66 -0.28 16.67 -20.12
C GLY A 66 -1.80 16.55 -20.13
N ASP A 67 -2.29 15.79 -21.09
CA ASP A 67 -3.68 15.45 -21.29
C ASP A 67 -3.83 13.93 -21.37
N ASP A 68 -4.94 13.38 -20.91
CA ASP A 68 -5.33 12.00 -21.07
C ASP A 68 -6.50 11.86 -22.06
N GLU A 69 -7.04 10.66 -22.23
CA GLU A 69 -8.16 10.40 -23.13
C GLU A 69 -9.46 11.10 -22.72
N PHE A 70 -9.55 11.59 -21.48
CA PHE A 70 -10.71 12.31 -20.94
C PHE A 70 -10.52 13.82 -20.94
N GLY A 71 -9.34 14.32 -21.30
CA GLY A 71 -9.00 15.73 -21.38
C GLY A 71 -7.79 16.11 -20.56
N LYS A 72 -7.77 17.37 -20.03
CA LYS A 72 -6.63 17.88 -19.31
C LYS A 72 -6.39 17.14 -17.99
N PHE A 73 -5.20 16.59 -17.83
CA PHE A 73 -4.76 15.99 -16.60
C PHE A 73 -4.60 17.06 -15.50
N THR A 74 -5.12 16.79 -14.32
CA THR A 74 -5.14 17.77 -13.21
C THR A 74 -4.56 17.16 -11.95
N ILE A 75 -4.23 17.99 -10.98
CA ILE A 75 -3.78 17.56 -9.63
C ILE A 75 -4.83 16.74 -8.86
N ASN A 76 -6.06 16.66 -9.35
CA ASN A 76 -7.15 15.86 -8.78
C ASN A 76 -7.50 14.65 -9.64
N THR A 77 -6.79 14.40 -10.73
CA THR A 77 -7.00 13.24 -11.61
C THR A 77 -6.32 12.02 -10.97
N PRO A 78 -7.10 11.04 -10.46
CA PRO A 78 -6.50 9.82 -9.93
C PRO A 78 -5.99 8.96 -11.07
N THR A 79 -4.81 8.37 -10.87
CA THR A 79 -4.22 7.41 -11.82
C THR A 79 -3.89 6.11 -11.12
N GLU A 80 -3.89 5.00 -11.86
CA GLU A 80 -3.48 3.71 -11.34
C GLU A 80 -1.99 3.72 -10.99
N ILE A 81 -1.68 3.28 -9.77
CA ILE A 81 -0.31 3.27 -9.24
C ILE A 81 0.31 1.88 -9.21
N ALA A 82 -0.32 0.93 -9.88
CA ALA A 82 0.14 -0.45 -9.97
C ALA A 82 0.61 -1.00 -8.60
N SER A 83 1.80 -1.56 -8.53
CA SER A 83 2.32 -2.25 -7.33
C SER A 83 2.63 -1.36 -6.12
N ILE A 84 2.56 -0.05 -6.22
CA ILE A 84 2.56 0.83 -5.04
C ILE A 84 1.34 0.54 -4.16
N THR A 85 0.26 0.00 -4.72
CA THR A 85 -0.89 -0.56 -3.99
C THR A 85 -0.48 -1.48 -2.82
N LYS A 86 0.57 -2.28 -3.00
CA LYS A 86 1.08 -3.19 -1.97
C LYS A 86 1.50 -2.46 -0.69
N LEU A 87 2.11 -1.29 -0.82
CA LEU A 87 2.45 -0.45 0.33
C LEU A 87 1.19 -0.03 1.08
N ILE A 88 0.16 0.42 0.36
CA ILE A 88 -1.11 0.86 0.95
C ILE A 88 -1.79 -0.29 1.69
N THR A 89 -1.79 -1.49 1.10
CA THR A 89 -2.31 -2.70 1.74
C THR A 89 -1.52 -3.05 3.01
N GLY A 90 -0.19 -2.94 2.97
CA GLY A 90 0.67 -3.12 4.14
C GLY A 90 0.37 -2.12 5.26
N VAL A 91 0.05 -0.88 4.92
CA VAL A 91 -0.32 0.16 5.90
C VAL A 91 -1.65 -0.14 6.59
N LEU A 92 -2.66 -0.63 5.87
CA LEU A 92 -3.89 -1.10 6.52
C LEU A 92 -3.60 -2.31 7.41
N PHE A 93 -2.86 -3.29 6.91
CA PHE A 93 -2.45 -4.47 7.67
C PHE A 93 -1.69 -4.12 8.96
N ALA A 94 -0.85 -3.09 8.93
CA ALA A 94 -0.14 -2.58 10.09
C ALA A 94 -1.08 -2.24 11.27
N GLN A 95 -2.28 -1.72 11.00
CA GLN A 95 -3.26 -1.42 12.04
C GLN A 95 -3.80 -2.68 12.72
N PHE A 96 -3.94 -3.79 11.99
CA PHE A 96 -4.32 -5.09 12.55
C PHE A 96 -3.22 -5.67 13.42
N VAL A 97 -1.97 -5.55 13.00
CA VAL A 97 -0.81 -5.99 13.77
C VAL A 97 -0.66 -5.16 15.05
N ASP A 98 -0.76 -3.83 14.95
CA ASP A 98 -0.65 -2.91 16.10
C ASP A 98 -1.69 -3.19 17.18
N GLN A 99 -2.90 -3.57 16.77
CA GLN A 99 -3.99 -3.87 17.67
C GLN A 99 -4.02 -5.34 18.13
N GLY A 100 -3.04 -6.14 17.75
CA GLY A 100 -2.93 -7.56 18.12
C GLY A 100 -4.09 -8.42 17.58
N LEU A 101 -4.68 -8.01 16.47
CA LEU A 101 -5.74 -8.78 15.78
C LEU A 101 -5.14 -9.85 14.87
N ILE A 102 -3.97 -9.57 14.30
CA ILE A 102 -3.20 -10.47 13.44
C ILE A 102 -1.75 -10.46 13.92
N GLY A 103 -1.17 -11.64 14.11
CA GLY A 103 0.28 -11.78 14.27
C GLY A 103 0.95 -11.86 12.90
N ILE A 104 2.06 -11.13 12.73
CA ILE A 104 2.78 -11.15 11.45
C ILE A 104 3.31 -12.56 11.08
N ASP A 105 3.60 -13.36 12.08
CA ASP A 105 4.06 -14.74 11.92
C ASP A 105 2.95 -15.79 12.16
N ASP A 106 1.71 -15.35 12.31
CA ASP A 106 0.57 -16.26 12.42
C ASP A 106 0.39 -17.04 11.10
N PRO A 107 0.12 -18.37 11.19
CA PRO A 107 -0.25 -19.15 10.01
C PRO A 107 -1.53 -18.63 9.36
N VAL A 108 -1.55 -18.53 8.03
CA VAL A 108 -2.75 -18.14 7.25
C VAL A 108 -3.94 -19.05 7.58
N GLY A 109 -3.72 -20.36 7.72
CA GLY A 109 -4.75 -21.32 8.09
C GLY A 109 -5.36 -21.14 9.49
N LYS A 110 -4.82 -20.27 10.33
CA LYS A 110 -5.45 -19.84 11.60
C LYS A 110 -6.71 -19.01 11.35
N TYR A 111 -6.72 -18.26 10.25
CA TYR A 111 -7.78 -17.33 9.88
C TYR A 111 -8.64 -17.85 8.74
N LEU A 112 -8.03 -18.57 7.80
CA LEU A 112 -8.66 -19.18 6.62
C LEU A 112 -8.62 -20.71 6.78
N PRO A 113 -9.67 -21.33 7.38
CA PRO A 113 -9.68 -22.77 7.65
C PRO A 113 -9.53 -23.63 6.41
N ASP A 114 -10.02 -23.15 5.25
CA ASP A 114 -9.94 -23.86 3.98
C ASP A 114 -8.56 -23.77 3.31
N PHE A 115 -7.66 -22.91 3.81
CA PHE A 115 -6.30 -22.85 3.31
C PHE A 115 -5.49 -24.08 3.74
N GLN A 116 -5.10 -24.90 2.77
CA GLN A 116 -4.59 -26.27 3.02
C GLN A 116 -3.11 -26.35 3.41
N ILE A 117 -2.31 -25.31 3.16
CA ILE A 117 -0.87 -25.31 3.47
C ILE A 117 -0.67 -25.16 4.97
N ARG A 118 -0.37 -26.26 5.66
CA ARG A 118 -0.33 -26.39 7.12
C ARG A 118 0.93 -27.11 7.60
N GLY A 119 1.04 -27.23 8.91
CA GLY A 119 2.14 -27.95 9.57
C GLY A 119 3.44 -27.14 9.68
N PRO A 120 4.60 -27.78 9.78
CA PRO A 120 5.89 -27.11 9.93
C PRO A 120 6.26 -26.17 8.75
N GLN A 121 5.61 -26.38 7.63
CA GLN A 121 5.76 -25.61 6.40
C GLN A 121 4.56 -24.68 6.18
N ALA A 122 3.86 -24.27 7.23
CA ALA A 122 2.71 -23.39 7.12
C ALA A 122 3.12 -22.01 6.56
N VAL A 123 2.33 -21.53 5.61
CA VAL A 123 2.46 -20.15 5.13
C VAL A 123 1.96 -19.21 6.23
N THR A 124 2.78 -18.23 6.60
CA THR A 124 2.42 -17.19 7.57
C THR A 124 2.02 -15.89 6.87
N MET A 125 1.44 -14.97 7.62
CA MET A 125 1.13 -13.63 7.12
C MET A 125 2.38 -12.93 6.57
N ARG A 126 3.54 -13.09 7.22
CA ARG A 126 4.82 -12.57 6.73
C ARG A 126 5.15 -13.10 5.32
N HIS A 127 4.98 -14.39 5.09
CA HIS A 127 5.24 -14.98 3.77
C HIS A 127 4.37 -14.40 2.67
N LEU A 128 3.13 -13.99 2.97
CA LEU A 128 2.25 -13.32 2.01
C LEU A 128 2.83 -11.99 1.53
N PHE A 129 3.34 -11.17 2.46
CA PHE A 129 3.88 -9.84 2.15
C PHE A 129 5.32 -9.87 1.64
N THR A 130 6.06 -10.96 1.88
CA THR A 130 7.45 -11.10 1.42
C THR A 130 7.59 -11.95 0.16
N HIS A 131 6.48 -12.41 -0.43
CA HIS A 131 6.46 -13.25 -1.63
C HIS A 131 7.24 -14.57 -1.48
N THR A 132 7.26 -15.13 -0.26
CA THR A 132 8.03 -16.33 0.08
C THR A 132 7.14 -17.51 0.53
N GLY A 133 5.86 -17.45 0.20
CA GLY A 133 4.88 -18.49 0.58
C GLY A 133 5.03 -19.82 -0.16
N GLY A 134 5.83 -19.86 -1.20
CA GLY A 134 6.05 -21.09 -1.99
C GLY A 134 4.86 -21.52 -2.84
N PHE A 135 3.93 -20.62 -3.14
CA PHE A 135 2.78 -20.88 -4.01
C PHE A 135 2.72 -19.88 -5.17
N TYR A 136 2.12 -20.29 -6.26
CA TYR A 136 1.85 -19.44 -7.39
C TYR A 136 0.56 -18.63 -7.20
N GLY A 137 0.60 -17.42 -7.69
CA GLY A 137 -0.59 -16.63 -7.94
C GLY A 137 -1.00 -16.70 -9.39
N HIS A 138 -1.20 -17.91 -9.92
CA HIS A 138 -1.58 -18.07 -11.32
C HIS A 138 -2.87 -17.35 -11.62
N GLY A 139 -2.76 -16.20 -12.30
CA GLY A 139 -3.87 -15.59 -13.00
C GLY A 139 -5.19 -15.48 -12.24
N LEU A 140 -5.12 -15.42 -10.91
CA LEU A 140 -6.28 -15.14 -10.08
C LEU A 140 -6.65 -13.67 -10.29
N PHE A 141 -7.05 -13.37 -11.52
CA PHE A 141 -7.59 -12.07 -11.87
C PHE A 141 -8.91 -11.87 -11.12
N GLY A 142 -9.11 -10.70 -10.59
CA GLY A 142 -10.34 -10.33 -9.89
C GLY A 142 -10.18 -10.11 -8.38
N GLY A 143 -8.95 -10.17 -7.88
CA GLY A 143 -8.61 -9.70 -6.53
C GLY A 143 -9.29 -10.46 -5.39
N VAL A 144 -9.45 -9.79 -4.27
CA VAL A 144 -9.94 -10.36 -3.00
C VAL A 144 -11.38 -10.89 -3.07
N HIS A 145 -12.22 -10.32 -3.90
CA HIS A 145 -13.61 -10.77 -4.10
C HIS A 145 -13.76 -11.65 -5.35
N ASN A 146 -12.66 -12.14 -5.88
CA ASN A 146 -12.69 -13.06 -6.99
C ASN A 146 -13.32 -14.39 -6.56
N HIS A 147 -14.31 -14.80 -7.32
CA HIS A 147 -14.96 -16.09 -7.20
C HIS A 147 -13.98 -17.28 -7.27
N TRP A 148 -12.94 -17.15 -8.11
CA TRP A 148 -11.86 -18.14 -8.21
C TRP A 148 -11.02 -18.23 -6.95
N LEU A 149 -10.72 -17.10 -6.29
CA LEU A 149 -9.97 -17.12 -5.04
C LEU A 149 -10.76 -17.89 -3.97
N ASP A 150 -12.06 -17.62 -3.83
CA ASP A 150 -12.92 -18.32 -2.88
C ASP A 150 -13.00 -19.82 -3.18
N ASN A 151 -13.14 -20.19 -4.46
CA ASN A 151 -13.22 -21.57 -4.87
C ASN A 151 -11.87 -22.30 -4.81
N THR A 152 -10.75 -21.61 -4.93
CA THR A 152 -9.42 -22.19 -5.02
C THR A 152 -8.64 -22.18 -3.72
N LEU A 153 -9.13 -21.52 -2.66
CA LEU A 153 -8.47 -21.51 -1.35
C LEU A 153 -8.04 -22.90 -0.87
N SER A 154 -8.92 -23.90 -1.08
CA SER A 154 -8.66 -25.29 -0.72
C SER A 154 -7.67 -25.98 -1.65
N TYR A 155 -7.47 -25.45 -2.84
CA TYR A 155 -6.64 -26.04 -3.91
C TYR A 155 -5.35 -25.26 -4.17
N ILE A 156 -5.06 -24.21 -3.40
CA ILE A 156 -3.76 -23.55 -3.50
C ILE A 156 -2.67 -24.54 -3.14
N ILE A 157 -1.95 -24.97 -4.15
CA ILE A 157 -0.89 -25.95 -4.01
C ILE A 157 0.42 -25.21 -3.79
N ARG A 158 1.19 -25.71 -2.83
CA ARG A 158 2.55 -25.27 -2.63
C ARG A 158 3.44 -25.94 -3.69
N GLU A 159 4.19 -25.16 -4.43
CA GLU A 159 5.16 -25.62 -5.41
C GLU A 159 6.57 -25.67 -4.83
N ASP A 160 6.88 -24.74 -3.93
CA ASP A 160 8.18 -24.62 -3.30
C ASP A 160 8.09 -24.72 -1.79
N THR A 161 9.20 -25.03 -1.13
CA THR A 161 9.31 -24.96 0.32
C THR A 161 9.19 -23.51 0.78
N VAL A 162 8.35 -23.27 1.79
CA VAL A 162 8.11 -21.93 2.36
C VAL A 162 9.44 -21.31 2.81
N GLY A 163 9.67 -20.05 2.44
CA GLY A 163 10.89 -19.33 2.81
C GLY A 163 12.13 -19.65 1.98
N THR A 164 12.06 -20.56 0.98
CA THR A 164 13.22 -20.92 0.15
C THR A 164 13.27 -20.24 -1.20
N GLU A 165 12.11 -19.77 -1.69
CA GLU A 165 12.04 -19.09 -2.97
C GLU A 165 11.21 -17.80 -2.89
N TYR A 166 11.74 -16.76 -3.50
CA TYR A 166 11.03 -15.53 -3.74
C TYR A 166 10.33 -15.59 -5.08
N ARG A 167 9.01 -15.48 -5.06
CA ARG A 167 8.17 -15.39 -6.27
C ARG A 167 7.18 -14.24 -6.12
N TYR A 168 7.44 -13.18 -6.85
CA TYR A 168 6.58 -12.00 -6.82
C TYR A 168 5.17 -12.31 -7.31
N ASN A 169 4.15 -12.08 -6.48
CA ASN A 169 2.75 -12.33 -6.81
C ASN A 169 1.80 -11.38 -6.04
N GLY A 170 0.58 -11.19 -6.55
CA GLY A 170 -0.47 -10.40 -5.91
C GLY A 170 -1.36 -11.21 -4.96
N THR A 171 -1.42 -12.53 -5.14
CA THR A 171 -2.34 -13.43 -4.41
C THR A 171 -2.14 -13.35 -2.90
N GLY A 172 -0.90 -13.20 -2.43
CA GLY A 172 -0.60 -13.04 -1.00
C GLY A 172 -1.32 -11.84 -0.39
N TYR A 173 -1.41 -10.73 -1.11
CA TYR A 173 -2.11 -9.52 -0.66
C TYR A 173 -3.62 -9.72 -0.63
N ASP A 174 -4.19 -10.40 -1.63
CA ASP A 174 -5.62 -10.72 -1.66
C ASP A 174 -5.99 -11.70 -0.52
N LEU A 175 -5.14 -12.70 -0.23
CA LEU A 175 -5.30 -13.58 0.94
C LEU A 175 -5.25 -12.80 2.26
N ALA A 176 -4.33 -11.86 2.41
CA ALA A 176 -4.29 -10.97 3.57
C ALA A 176 -5.57 -10.14 3.68
N GLY A 177 -6.13 -9.67 2.58
CA GLY A 177 -7.44 -9.02 2.51
C GLY A 177 -8.56 -9.91 3.02
N LYS A 178 -8.62 -11.16 2.56
CA LYS A 178 -9.59 -12.15 3.08
C LYS A 178 -9.49 -12.33 4.59
N VAL A 179 -8.28 -12.42 5.13
CA VAL A 179 -8.06 -12.51 6.59
C VAL A 179 -8.63 -11.29 7.30
N MET A 180 -8.36 -10.07 6.78
CA MET A 180 -8.88 -8.84 7.36
C MET A 180 -10.43 -8.79 7.32
N GLU A 181 -11.04 -9.28 6.24
CA GLU A 181 -12.50 -9.39 6.12
C GLU A 181 -13.10 -10.34 7.14
N ILE A 182 -12.53 -11.53 7.31
CA ILE A 182 -13.02 -12.53 8.26
C ILE A 182 -12.95 -12.01 9.71
N ILE A 183 -11.89 -11.32 10.06
CA ILE A 183 -11.72 -10.76 11.41
C ILE A 183 -12.74 -9.67 11.70
N THR A 184 -13.10 -8.87 10.72
CA THR A 184 -13.94 -7.68 10.90
C THR A 184 -15.40 -7.87 10.52
N GLY A 185 -15.69 -8.81 9.63
CA GLY A 185 -17.00 -8.96 8.98
C GLY A 185 -17.32 -7.83 8.00
N LYS A 186 -16.30 -7.05 7.56
CA LYS A 186 -16.45 -5.95 6.61
C LYS A 186 -15.66 -6.26 5.35
N SER A 187 -16.14 -5.79 4.18
CA SER A 187 -15.35 -5.79 2.96
C SER A 187 -14.03 -5.03 3.16
N VAL A 188 -12.95 -5.56 2.63
CA VAL A 188 -11.62 -4.93 2.76
C VAL A 188 -11.60 -3.54 2.11
N PHE A 189 -12.33 -3.30 1.03
CA PHE A 189 -12.42 -1.97 0.42
C PHE A 189 -13.08 -0.95 1.35
N ARG A 190 -14.10 -1.39 2.11
CA ARG A 190 -14.69 -0.59 3.17
C ARG A 190 -13.70 -0.34 4.31
N LEU A 191 -12.85 -1.31 4.64
CA LEU A 191 -11.80 -1.12 5.63
C LEU A 191 -10.78 -0.07 5.19
N PHE A 192 -10.34 -0.09 3.93
CA PHE A 192 -9.46 0.96 3.39
C PHE A 192 -10.10 2.34 3.52
N HIS A 193 -11.35 2.46 3.13
CA HIS A 193 -12.07 3.74 3.22
C HIS A 193 -12.17 4.22 4.67
N GLU A 194 -12.76 3.42 5.57
CA GLU A 194 -13.07 3.84 6.94
C GLU A 194 -11.84 4.00 7.84
N TYR A 195 -10.80 3.20 7.63
CA TYR A 195 -9.65 3.14 8.55
C TYR A 195 -8.38 3.79 8.00
N LEU A 196 -8.35 4.10 6.71
CA LEU A 196 -7.18 4.69 6.08
C LEU A 196 -7.52 5.96 5.28
N TYR A 197 -8.31 5.87 4.21
CA TYR A 197 -8.48 6.98 3.29
C TYR A 197 -9.24 8.16 3.90
N GLU A 198 -10.41 7.92 4.47
CA GLU A 198 -11.21 8.96 5.12
C GLU A 198 -10.47 9.61 6.31
N PRO A 199 -9.89 8.86 7.26
CA PRO A 199 -9.17 9.47 8.38
C PRO A 199 -7.91 10.24 7.98
N LEU A 200 -7.21 9.85 6.87
CA LEU A 200 -6.06 10.57 6.33
C LEU A 200 -6.47 11.78 5.47
N GLY A 201 -7.69 11.81 4.97
CA GLY A 201 -8.15 12.81 4.03
C GLY A 201 -7.71 12.56 2.58
N MET A 202 -7.43 11.31 2.22
CA MET A 202 -7.10 10.85 0.86
C MET A 202 -8.38 10.76 0.02
N LYS A 203 -8.85 11.88 -0.51
CA LYS A 203 -10.18 12.03 -1.11
C LYS A 203 -10.29 11.51 -2.54
N ASN A 204 -9.15 11.40 -3.23
CA ASN A 204 -9.05 10.96 -4.62
C ASN A 204 -8.42 9.56 -4.72
N THR A 205 -8.58 8.74 -3.68
CA THR A 205 -7.99 7.41 -3.60
C THR A 205 -9.05 6.33 -3.48
N TYR A 206 -8.99 5.32 -4.33
CA TYR A 206 -9.86 4.15 -4.28
C TYR A 206 -9.18 2.89 -4.83
N HIS A 207 -9.69 1.72 -4.44
CA HIS A 207 -9.36 0.44 -5.05
C HIS A 207 -10.40 0.07 -6.09
N GLU A 208 -9.98 -0.61 -7.14
CA GLU A 208 -10.91 -1.27 -8.04
C GLU A 208 -11.21 -2.69 -7.57
N TRP A 209 -10.20 -3.58 -7.52
CA TRP A 209 -10.45 -5.00 -7.27
C TRP A 209 -9.30 -5.78 -6.62
N ALA A 210 -8.04 -5.42 -6.80
CA ALA A 210 -6.89 -6.18 -6.33
C ALA A 210 -6.08 -5.43 -5.27
N LEU A 211 -5.60 -6.13 -4.26
CA LEU A 211 -4.81 -5.55 -3.17
C LEU A 211 -3.31 -5.50 -3.45
N GLY A 212 -2.87 -6.12 -4.54
CA GLY A 212 -1.50 -6.06 -5.02
C GLY A 212 -1.23 -4.96 -6.07
N TYR A 213 -2.31 -4.45 -6.70
CA TYR A 213 -2.25 -3.44 -7.76
C TYR A 213 -3.65 -2.93 -8.08
N SER A 214 -4.08 -1.95 -8.38
CA SER A 214 -5.42 -1.43 -8.74
C SER A 214 -5.88 -0.28 -7.86
N VAL A 215 -4.99 0.32 -7.08
CA VAL A 215 -5.30 1.59 -6.46
C VAL A 215 -5.14 2.69 -7.48
N HIS A 216 -6.15 3.55 -7.54
CA HIS A 216 -6.11 4.84 -8.21
C HIS A 216 -5.96 5.93 -7.16
N THR A 217 -5.05 6.86 -7.38
CA THR A 217 -4.78 7.94 -6.42
C THR A 217 -4.09 9.12 -7.10
N THR A 218 -3.95 10.23 -6.39
CA THR A 218 -3.20 11.42 -6.82
C THR A 218 -1.86 11.51 -6.11
N ALA A 219 -0.91 12.27 -6.65
CA ALA A 219 0.37 12.54 -5.97
C ALA A 219 0.16 13.21 -4.61
N TYR A 220 -0.86 14.03 -4.44
CA TYR A 220 -1.18 14.66 -3.15
C TYR A 220 -1.61 13.63 -2.09
N ASP A 221 -2.51 12.71 -2.44
CA ASP A 221 -2.94 11.67 -1.52
C ASP A 221 -1.79 10.72 -1.15
N LEU A 222 -0.93 10.38 -2.12
CA LEU A 222 0.30 9.63 -1.83
C LEU A 222 1.27 10.40 -0.93
N ALA A 223 1.39 11.72 -1.11
CA ALA A 223 2.23 12.56 -0.25
C ALA A 223 1.71 12.60 1.20
N ILE A 224 0.39 12.59 1.41
CA ILE A 224 -0.23 12.45 2.73
C ILE A 224 0.18 11.12 3.38
N LEU A 225 0.07 10.01 2.64
CA LEU A 225 0.48 8.69 3.10
C LEU A 225 1.98 8.66 3.43
N ALA A 226 2.82 9.19 2.55
CA ALA A 226 4.26 9.28 2.76
C ALA A 226 4.60 10.11 4.01
N GLN A 227 3.92 11.23 4.24
CA GLN A 227 4.10 12.05 5.43
C GLN A 227 3.70 11.30 6.71
N MET A 228 2.61 10.50 6.66
CA MET A 228 2.20 9.64 7.77
C MET A 228 3.28 8.59 8.09
N LEU A 229 3.88 7.99 7.07
CA LEU A 229 4.97 7.02 7.22
C LEU A 229 6.25 7.67 7.76
N LEU A 230 6.63 8.85 7.28
CA LEU A 230 7.75 9.64 7.83
C LEU A 230 7.56 9.99 9.30
N GLN A 231 6.31 10.08 9.75
CA GLN A 231 5.94 10.32 11.15
C GLN A 231 5.66 9.01 11.92
N GLU A 232 6.16 7.88 11.42
CA GLU A 232 6.09 6.58 12.08
C GLU A 232 4.66 6.19 12.49
N GLY A 233 3.70 6.36 11.57
CA GLY A 233 2.29 5.98 11.76
C GLY A 233 1.41 7.07 12.37
N LYS A 234 1.81 8.33 12.32
CA LYS A 234 1.02 9.47 12.84
C LYS A 234 0.78 10.51 11.75
N TYR A 235 -0.42 11.06 11.71
CA TYR A 235 -0.76 12.16 10.81
C TYR A 235 -1.98 12.93 11.31
N GLY A 236 -1.97 14.24 11.16
CA GLY A 236 -3.12 15.11 11.47
C GLY A 236 -3.64 14.96 12.91
N GLY A 237 -2.75 14.76 13.89
CA GLY A 237 -3.13 14.54 15.28
C GLY A 237 -3.71 13.16 15.57
N LYS A 238 -3.73 12.24 14.58
CA LYS A 238 -4.17 10.85 14.74
C LYS A 238 -2.99 9.89 14.74
N LYS A 239 -3.14 8.79 15.46
CA LYS A 239 -2.22 7.64 15.45
C LYS A 239 -2.91 6.47 14.75
N TYR A 240 -2.32 5.97 13.69
CA TYR A 240 -2.79 4.83 12.89
C TYR A 240 -2.20 3.53 13.44
N PHE A 241 -0.91 3.53 13.76
CA PHE A 241 -0.20 2.43 14.43
C PHE A 241 0.99 2.98 15.21
N SER A 242 1.60 2.15 16.04
CA SER A 242 2.73 2.53 16.88
C SER A 242 4.05 2.57 16.11
N LYS A 243 5.03 3.30 16.66
CA LYS A 243 6.41 3.27 16.17
C LYS A 243 7.00 1.86 16.19
N GLU A 244 6.66 1.05 17.18
CA GLU A 244 7.10 -0.34 17.26
C GLU A 244 6.57 -1.16 16.09
N THR A 245 5.30 -1.02 15.76
CA THR A 245 4.70 -1.68 14.60
C THR A 245 5.32 -1.17 13.29
N PHE A 246 5.54 0.14 13.17
CA PHE A 246 6.23 0.71 12.02
C PHE A 246 7.60 0.06 11.81
N GLN A 247 8.41 -0.03 12.84
CA GLN A 247 9.76 -0.62 12.74
C GLN A 247 9.74 -2.12 12.43
N LYS A 248 8.78 -2.87 12.97
CA LYS A 248 8.62 -4.30 12.65
C LYS A 248 8.23 -4.57 11.19
N LEU A 249 7.64 -3.59 10.52
CA LEU A 249 7.13 -3.71 9.15
C LEU A 249 8.00 -2.97 8.12
N LEU A 250 9.11 -2.37 8.54
CA LEU A 250 10.09 -1.81 7.62
C LEU A 250 10.67 -2.89 6.71
N PRO A 251 11.02 -2.52 5.47
CA PRO A 251 11.72 -3.42 4.55
C PRO A 251 12.98 -4.00 5.20
N LEU A 252 13.15 -5.30 5.06
CA LEU A 252 14.32 -6.05 5.51
C LEU A 252 14.99 -6.74 4.32
N ASN A 253 16.27 -7.04 4.46
CA ASN A 253 16.91 -7.95 3.54
C ASN A 253 16.33 -9.36 3.78
N LEU A 254 15.65 -9.91 2.76
CA LEU A 254 14.99 -11.21 2.89
C LEU A 254 15.96 -12.36 3.22
N LYS A 255 17.22 -12.26 2.82
CA LYS A 255 18.23 -13.27 3.17
C LYS A 255 18.61 -13.27 4.65
N ASP A 256 18.34 -12.19 5.38
CA ASP A 256 18.52 -12.18 6.86
C ASP A 256 17.42 -12.98 7.54
N LEU A 257 16.22 -13.05 6.93
CA LEU A 257 15.11 -13.88 7.40
C LEU A 257 15.16 -15.31 6.86
N TYR A 258 15.60 -15.48 5.62
CA TYR A 258 15.61 -16.72 4.85
C TYR A 258 16.99 -16.89 4.18
N PRO A 259 18.01 -17.43 4.90
CA PRO A 259 19.39 -17.50 4.38
C PRO A 259 19.53 -18.25 3.06
N ASP A 260 18.72 -19.29 2.86
CA ASP A 260 18.74 -20.13 1.66
C ASP A 260 17.82 -19.62 0.53
N LEU A 261 17.31 -18.38 0.65
CA LEU A 261 16.36 -17.82 -0.30
C LEU A 261 16.97 -17.69 -1.70
N ARG A 262 16.26 -18.24 -2.68
CA ARG A 262 16.55 -18.10 -4.12
C ARG A 262 15.52 -17.16 -4.75
N TYR A 263 15.99 -16.30 -5.65
CA TYR A 263 15.11 -15.44 -6.43
C TYR A 263 14.76 -16.13 -7.73
N LYS A 264 13.48 -16.31 -7.98
CA LYS A 264 12.94 -16.75 -9.27
C LYS A 264 12.23 -15.58 -9.95
N ASN A 265 12.35 -15.50 -11.26
CA ASN A 265 11.54 -14.55 -12.01
C ASN A 265 10.07 -14.94 -11.91
N SER A 266 9.20 -13.95 -11.83
CA SER A 266 7.74 -14.16 -11.76
C SER A 266 7.15 -14.81 -13.03
N TRP A 267 7.97 -14.99 -14.05
CA TRP A 267 7.57 -15.52 -15.36
C TRP A 267 8.22 -16.89 -15.69
N ASP A 268 9.04 -17.45 -14.77
CA ASP A 268 9.65 -18.79 -14.91
C ASP A 268 8.71 -19.90 -14.37
#